data_b37c02084409a2a7682bcfeeca978712
#
_entry.id   b37c02084409a2a7682bcfeeca978712
#
_cell.length_a   1.000
_cell.length_b   1.000
_cell.length_c   1.000
_cell.angle_alpha   90.00
_cell.angle_beta   90.00
_cell.angle_gamma   90.00
#
_symmetry.space_group_name_H-M   'P 1'
#
loop_
_entity.id
_entity.type
_entity.pdbx_description
1 polymer ?
#
loop_
_entity_poly.entity_id
_entity_poly.type
_entity_poly.pdbx_seq_one_letter_code
_entity_poly.pdbx_strand_id
1 'polypeptide(L)'
;MRKDGSQYLKYVETVFEKVIPGPIYILKSTVLPGTTKSLIKKYNNLDIVFSPEFLTERTAKLDMLTQARVVFGGAKRLCNKVKKLYEQRFMNRHYIITDPTTAELIKYMNNTFFATKVSIINEFKRLSNALGTNWEDAMHGFAADGRVGDSHLHVPGPDGKLGYGGTCFPKDVNALICLGKEVGTPMNTLEAGWKTNLEVTLRS
;
A
#
# COMPACT_ATOMS: atom_id res chain seq x y z
N MET A 1 7.61 3.14 -11.94
CA MET A 1 8.07 4.39 -11.33
C MET A 1 9.33 4.86 -12.03
N ARG A 2 9.55 6.15 -12.13
CA ARG A 2 10.82 6.72 -12.63
C ARG A 2 11.89 6.67 -11.53
N LYS A 3 13.15 6.87 -11.91
CA LYS A 3 14.29 6.85 -10.96
C LYS A 3 14.20 7.93 -9.88
N ASP A 4 13.49 9.04 -10.16
CA ASP A 4 13.27 10.17 -9.25
C ASP A 4 12.11 9.96 -8.26
N GLY A 5 11.49 8.78 -8.25
CA GLY A 5 10.32 8.47 -7.41
C GLY A 5 8.97 8.90 -8.02
N SER A 6 8.98 9.62 -9.13
CA SER A 6 7.74 10.04 -9.78
C SER A 6 7.01 8.87 -10.45
N GLN A 7 5.69 9.00 -10.56
CA GLN A 7 4.85 7.96 -11.13
C GLN A 7 4.94 7.93 -12.67
N TYR A 8 4.95 6.72 -13.24
CA TYR A 8 4.90 6.51 -14.68
C TYR A 8 3.54 5.98 -15.08
N LEU A 9 2.67 6.86 -15.57
CA LEU A 9 1.25 6.56 -15.87
C LEU A 9 1.00 6.09 -17.30
N LYS A 10 2.01 6.13 -18.18
CA LYS A 10 1.84 5.87 -19.61
C LYS A 10 1.07 4.56 -19.90
N TYR A 11 1.35 3.48 -19.18
CA TYR A 11 0.65 2.21 -19.39
C TYR A 11 -0.84 2.29 -19.02
N VAL A 12 -1.15 2.97 -17.93
CA VAL A 12 -2.56 3.18 -17.49
C VAL A 12 -3.30 4.03 -18.52
N GLU A 13 -2.69 5.13 -18.99
CA GLU A 13 -3.27 6.00 -20.00
C GLU A 13 -3.46 5.28 -21.34
N THR A 14 -2.46 4.50 -21.79
CA THR A 14 -2.57 3.71 -23.03
C THR A 14 -3.75 2.74 -23.01
N VAL A 15 -4.10 2.18 -21.82
CA VAL A 15 -5.30 1.34 -21.69
C VAL A 15 -6.55 2.19 -21.85
N PHE A 16 -6.66 3.32 -21.16
CA PHE A 16 -7.84 4.18 -21.21
C PHE A 16 -8.05 4.85 -22.57
N GLU A 17 -7.00 5.03 -23.38
CA GLU A 17 -7.08 5.50 -24.77
C GLU A 17 -7.70 4.49 -25.73
N LYS A 18 -7.69 3.20 -25.37
CA LYS A 18 -8.14 2.09 -26.23
C LYS A 18 -9.51 1.51 -25.87
N VAL A 19 -10.03 1.86 -24.68
CA VAL A 19 -11.30 1.32 -24.21
C VAL A 19 -12.48 2.18 -24.65
N ILE A 20 -13.66 1.55 -24.75
CA ILE A 20 -14.90 2.17 -25.26
C ILE A 20 -15.85 2.51 -24.08
N PRO A 21 -16.73 3.50 -24.21
CA PRO A 21 -17.80 3.77 -23.24
C PRO A 21 -18.75 2.60 -23.06
N GLY A 22 -19.37 2.51 -21.87
CA GLY A 22 -20.38 1.51 -21.53
C GLY A 22 -20.03 0.64 -20.33
N PRO A 23 -18.90 -0.12 -20.35
CA PRO A 23 -18.45 -0.87 -19.18
C PRO A 23 -17.97 0.04 -18.04
N ILE A 24 -18.01 -0.49 -16.80
CA ILE A 24 -17.33 0.13 -15.66
C ILE A 24 -15.89 -0.42 -15.62
N TYR A 25 -14.93 0.47 -15.70
CA TYR A 25 -13.49 0.13 -15.62
C TYR A 25 -13.01 0.22 -14.18
N ILE A 26 -12.42 -0.87 -13.67
CA ILE A 26 -11.88 -0.92 -12.32
C ILE A 26 -10.36 -0.77 -12.40
N LEU A 27 -9.84 0.40 -12.03
CA LEU A 27 -8.41 0.64 -11.91
C LEU A 27 -7.91 0.02 -10.60
N LYS A 28 -7.08 -1.03 -10.73
CA LYS A 28 -6.49 -1.74 -9.58
C LYS A 28 -5.01 -1.42 -9.35
N SER A 29 -4.34 -0.85 -10.36
CA SER A 29 -2.93 -0.45 -10.24
C SER A 29 -2.76 0.62 -9.18
N THR A 30 -1.73 0.48 -8.34
CA THR A 30 -1.36 1.52 -7.36
C THR A 30 -0.94 2.78 -8.09
N VAL A 31 -1.68 3.85 -7.88
CA VAL A 31 -1.45 5.18 -8.46
C VAL A 31 -1.46 6.24 -7.37
N LEU A 32 -0.73 7.36 -7.55
CA LEU A 32 -0.66 8.45 -6.58
C LEU A 32 -2.03 9.09 -6.32
N PRO A 33 -2.30 9.53 -5.08
CA PRO A 33 -3.52 10.26 -4.74
C PRO A 33 -3.80 11.42 -5.70
N GLY A 34 -5.02 11.44 -6.25
CA GLY A 34 -5.46 12.41 -7.26
C GLY A 34 -5.39 11.91 -8.72
N THR A 35 -4.69 10.80 -8.99
CA THR A 35 -4.53 10.26 -10.34
C THR A 35 -5.84 9.82 -10.95
N THR A 36 -6.64 9.01 -10.26
CA THR A 36 -7.93 8.54 -10.79
C THR A 36 -8.90 9.68 -11.03
N LYS A 37 -8.90 10.71 -10.16
CA LYS A 37 -9.69 11.94 -10.38
C LYS A 37 -9.29 12.64 -11.67
N SER A 38 -8.00 12.72 -11.96
CA SER A 38 -7.46 13.29 -13.21
C SER A 38 -7.83 12.44 -14.42
N LEU A 39 -7.77 11.12 -14.31
CA LEU A 39 -8.18 10.20 -15.38
C LEU A 39 -9.69 10.31 -15.68
N ILE A 40 -10.54 10.38 -14.66
CA ILE A 40 -11.99 10.60 -14.82
C ILE A 40 -12.25 11.92 -15.56
N LYS A 41 -11.50 12.98 -15.24
CA LYS A 41 -11.63 14.28 -15.94
C LYS A 41 -11.15 14.19 -17.39
N LYS A 42 -10.05 13.48 -17.66
CA LYS A 42 -9.46 13.33 -19.00
C LYS A 42 -10.34 12.45 -19.90
N TYR A 43 -10.88 11.36 -19.35
CA TYR A 43 -11.71 10.38 -20.06
C TYR A 43 -13.16 10.44 -19.56
N ASN A 44 -13.79 11.61 -19.70
CA ASN A 44 -15.10 11.95 -19.12
C ASN A 44 -16.29 11.12 -19.65
N ASN A 45 -16.09 10.38 -20.72
CA ASN A 45 -17.05 9.45 -21.30
C ASN A 45 -16.93 8.03 -20.75
N LEU A 46 -15.97 7.75 -19.85
CA LEU A 46 -15.73 6.44 -19.24
C LEU A 46 -16.20 6.39 -17.78
N ASP A 47 -16.84 5.30 -17.40
CA ASP A 47 -17.17 4.98 -16.02
C ASP A 47 -15.95 4.32 -15.33
N ILE A 48 -15.21 5.07 -14.51
CA ILE A 48 -13.98 4.60 -13.84
C ILE A 48 -14.20 4.51 -12.34
N VAL A 49 -13.81 3.39 -11.73
CA VAL A 49 -13.74 3.16 -10.28
C VAL A 49 -12.32 2.70 -9.92
N PHE A 50 -11.74 3.31 -8.92
CA PHE A 50 -10.49 2.84 -8.34
C PHE A 50 -10.76 1.78 -7.27
N SER A 51 -10.02 0.68 -7.28
CA SER A 51 -10.11 -0.36 -6.25
C SER A 51 -8.73 -0.92 -5.95
N PRO A 52 -8.03 -0.39 -4.93
CA PRO A 52 -6.72 -0.90 -4.54
C PRO A 52 -6.80 -2.36 -4.10
N GLU A 53 -5.66 -3.03 -4.12
CA GLU A 53 -5.50 -4.33 -3.50
C GLU A 53 -4.55 -4.24 -2.31
N PHE A 54 -4.74 -5.14 -1.34
CA PHE A 54 -3.93 -5.22 -0.12
C PHE A 54 -3.31 -6.62 0.04
N LEU A 55 -3.03 -7.25 -1.09
CA LEU A 55 -2.52 -8.63 -1.14
C LEU A 55 -1.01 -8.65 -0.92
N THR A 56 -0.55 -9.67 -0.20
CA THR A 56 0.86 -10.02 -0.10
C THR A 56 1.22 -10.93 -1.26
N GLU A 57 2.33 -10.68 -1.95
CA GLU A 57 2.73 -11.42 -3.15
C GLU A 57 2.73 -12.95 -2.93
N ARG A 58 3.25 -13.40 -1.77
CA ARG A 58 3.32 -14.84 -1.44
C ARG A 58 1.98 -15.49 -1.12
N THR A 59 1.04 -14.74 -0.57
CA THR A 59 -0.27 -15.23 -0.10
C THR A 59 -1.44 -14.66 -0.87
N ALA A 60 -1.19 -14.08 -2.05
CA ALA A 60 -2.17 -13.30 -2.81
C ALA A 60 -3.52 -14.01 -3.01
N LYS A 61 -3.52 -15.32 -3.30
CA LYS A 61 -4.76 -16.10 -3.46
C LYS A 61 -5.52 -16.23 -2.13
N LEU A 62 -4.82 -16.52 -1.05
CA LEU A 62 -5.42 -16.62 0.29
C LEU A 62 -5.91 -15.24 0.74
N ASP A 63 -5.07 -14.21 0.62
CA ASP A 63 -5.43 -12.84 0.99
C ASP A 63 -6.65 -12.37 0.22
N MET A 64 -6.76 -12.69 -1.08
CA MET A 64 -7.97 -12.38 -1.86
C MET A 64 -9.21 -13.03 -1.29
N LEU A 65 -9.11 -14.21 -0.70
CA LEU A 65 -10.22 -14.94 -0.09
C LEU A 65 -10.50 -14.52 1.36
N THR A 66 -9.53 -13.96 2.08
CA THR A 66 -9.61 -13.71 3.53
C THR A 66 -9.56 -12.23 3.91
N GLN A 67 -9.19 -11.32 2.98
CA GLN A 67 -9.09 -9.89 3.29
C GLN A 67 -10.40 -9.36 3.89
N ALA A 68 -10.29 -8.63 5.01
CA ALA A 68 -11.44 -8.16 5.76
C ALA A 68 -12.19 -7.00 5.07
N ARG A 69 -11.50 -6.23 4.20
CA ARG A 69 -12.04 -5.02 3.57
C ARG A 69 -11.79 -4.95 2.07
N VAL A 70 -12.69 -4.29 1.37
CA VAL A 70 -12.54 -3.87 -0.03
C VAL A 70 -12.83 -2.37 -0.11
N VAL A 71 -12.01 -1.62 -0.81
CA VAL A 71 -12.16 -0.17 -0.98
C VAL A 71 -12.51 0.15 -2.42
N PHE A 72 -13.51 1.00 -2.60
CA PHE A 72 -13.90 1.54 -3.91
C PHE A 72 -13.88 3.06 -3.87
N GLY A 73 -13.13 3.67 -4.79
CA GLY A 73 -13.04 5.12 -4.97
C GLY A 73 -13.67 5.55 -6.30
N GLY A 74 -14.73 6.36 -6.24
CA GLY A 74 -15.41 6.81 -7.43
C GLY A 74 -16.80 7.35 -7.16
N ALA A 75 -17.57 7.60 -8.24
CA ALA A 75 -18.96 7.98 -8.10
C ALA A 75 -19.76 6.88 -7.36
N LYS A 76 -20.48 7.25 -6.31
CA LYS A 76 -21.20 6.32 -5.42
C LYS A 76 -22.08 5.33 -6.18
N ARG A 77 -22.74 5.80 -7.27
CA ARG A 77 -23.57 4.97 -8.15
C ARG A 77 -22.76 3.82 -8.78
N LEU A 78 -21.56 4.12 -9.29
CA LEU A 78 -20.68 3.13 -9.91
C LEU A 78 -20.07 2.18 -8.87
N CYS A 79 -19.58 2.71 -7.77
CA CYS A 79 -19.03 1.92 -6.67
C CYS A 79 -20.08 0.91 -6.13
N ASN A 80 -21.35 1.31 -6.00
CA ASN A 80 -22.41 0.41 -5.58
C ASN A 80 -22.69 -0.72 -6.59
N LYS A 81 -22.57 -0.47 -7.90
CA LYS A 81 -22.68 -1.53 -8.92
C LYS A 81 -21.53 -2.53 -8.80
N VAL A 82 -20.28 -2.03 -8.65
CA VAL A 82 -19.10 -2.88 -8.46
C VAL A 82 -19.19 -3.66 -7.14
N LYS A 83 -19.62 -3.01 -6.05
CA LYS A 83 -19.84 -3.66 -4.76
C LYS A 83 -20.80 -4.85 -4.88
N LYS A 84 -21.98 -4.68 -5.52
CA LYS A 84 -22.95 -5.76 -5.74
C LYS A 84 -22.34 -6.96 -6.48
N LEU A 85 -21.46 -6.72 -7.47
CA LEU A 85 -20.74 -7.79 -8.15
C LEU A 85 -19.80 -8.53 -7.21
N TYR A 86 -19.04 -7.80 -6.39
CA TYR A 86 -18.12 -8.40 -5.42
C TYR A 86 -18.85 -9.17 -4.32
N GLU A 87 -20.00 -8.70 -3.84
CA GLU A 87 -20.82 -9.36 -2.82
C GLU A 87 -21.33 -10.74 -3.25
N GLN A 88 -21.52 -10.98 -4.54
CA GLN A 88 -21.91 -12.30 -5.05
C GLN A 88 -20.85 -13.38 -4.77
N ARG A 89 -19.57 -12.99 -4.70
CA ARG A 89 -18.45 -13.93 -4.49
C ARG A 89 -17.81 -13.80 -3.11
N PHE A 90 -17.82 -12.63 -2.53
CA PHE A 90 -17.14 -12.28 -1.28
C PHE A 90 -18.12 -11.70 -0.28
N MET A 91 -18.97 -12.56 0.27
CA MET A 91 -19.88 -12.18 1.35
C MET A 91 -19.12 -11.81 2.63
N ASN A 92 -19.72 -11.03 3.51
CA ASN A 92 -19.19 -10.65 4.82
C ASN A 92 -17.89 -9.83 4.79
N ARG A 93 -17.70 -9.01 3.75
CA ARG A 93 -16.60 -8.05 3.69
C ARG A 93 -17.04 -6.66 4.13
N HIS A 94 -16.11 -5.93 4.73
CA HIS A 94 -16.32 -4.52 4.96
C HIS A 94 -16.03 -3.74 3.66
N TYR A 95 -17.09 -3.27 3.00
CA TYR A 95 -16.98 -2.49 1.78
C TYR A 95 -16.95 -0.99 2.10
N ILE A 96 -15.84 -0.34 1.78
CA ILE A 96 -15.61 1.09 1.98
C ILE A 96 -15.79 1.78 0.63
N ILE A 97 -16.74 2.71 0.55
CA ILE A 97 -16.98 3.55 -0.65
C ILE A 97 -16.60 4.98 -0.30
N THR A 98 -15.69 5.55 -1.08
CA THR A 98 -15.21 6.92 -0.89
C THR A 98 -14.88 7.58 -2.24
N ASP A 99 -14.33 8.79 -2.23
CA ASP A 99 -13.81 9.41 -3.44
C ASP A 99 -12.50 8.74 -3.90
N PRO A 100 -12.11 8.90 -5.17
CA PRO A 100 -10.92 8.24 -5.71
C PRO A 100 -9.63 8.61 -4.97
N THR A 101 -9.43 9.87 -4.66
CA THR A 101 -8.19 10.37 -4.02
C THR A 101 -8.02 9.77 -2.61
N THR A 102 -9.10 9.72 -1.84
CA THR A 102 -9.11 9.06 -0.52
C THR A 102 -8.82 7.56 -0.64
N ALA A 103 -9.40 6.87 -1.62
CA ALA A 103 -9.14 5.44 -1.82
C ALA A 103 -7.68 5.16 -2.20
N GLU A 104 -7.08 6.01 -3.04
CA GLU A 104 -5.66 5.97 -3.39
C GLU A 104 -4.78 6.21 -2.16
N LEU A 105 -5.11 7.21 -1.34
CA LEU A 105 -4.37 7.51 -0.11
C LEU A 105 -4.42 6.33 0.88
N ILE A 106 -5.56 5.67 1.06
CA ILE A 106 -5.69 4.48 1.92
C ILE A 106 -4.67 3.40 1.53
N LYS A 107 -4.44 3.17 0.23
CA LYS A 107 -3.43 2.21 -0.23
C LYS A 107 -2.02 2.61 0.20
N TYR A 108 -1.66 3.88 0.00
CA TYR A 108 -0.35 4.39 0.40
C TYR A 108 -0.16 4.36 1.92
N MET A 109 -1.15 4.81 2.69
CA MET A 109 -1.11 4.75 4.16
C MET A 109 -0.81 3.32 4.65
N ASN A 110 -1.49 2.32 4.10
CA ASN A 110 -1.28 0.92 4.48
C ASN A 110 0.15 0.46 4.19
N ASN A 111 0.63 0.65 2.96
CA ASN A 111 1.93 0.14 2.56
C ASN A 111 3.08 0.89 3.26
N THR A 112 3.00 2.21 3.37
CA THR A 112 4.05 3.02 3.99
C THR A 112 4.07 2.88 5.51
N PHE A 113 2.92 2.67 6.16
CA PHE A 113 2.86 2.32 7.58
C PHE A 113 3.60 1.01 7.86
N PHE A 114 3.33 -0.05 7.09
CA PHE A 114 4.03 -1.33 7.28
C PHE A 114 5.51 -1.26 6.94
N ALA A 115 5.90 -0.52 5.92
CA ALA A 115 7.30 -0.27 5.60
C ALA A 115 8.02 0.42 6.77
N THR A 116 7.44 1.47 7.34
CA THR A 116 7.99 2.17 8.52
C THR A 116 8.06 1.25 9.74
N LYS A 117 7.02 0.42 9.96
CA LYS A 117 7.00 -0.58 11.02
C LYS A 117 8.18 -1.56 10.90
N VAL A 118 8.46 -2.08 9.70
CA VAL A 118 9.63 -2.95 9.48
C VAL A 118 10.93 -2.22 9.82
N SER A 119 11.07 -0.95 9.43
CA SER A 119 12.28 -0.17 9.77
C SER A 119 12.47 -0.05 11.28
N ILE A 120 11.44 0.34 12.03
CA ILE A 120 11.50 0.48 13.51
C ILE A 120 11.84 -0.85 14.17
N ILE A 121 11.25 -1.96 13.74
CA ILE A 121 11.51 -3.28 14.32
C ILE A 121 12.94 -3.72 14.04
N ASN A 122 13.52 -3.40 12.88
CA ASN A 122 14.93 -3.64 12.59
C ASN A 122 15.87 -2.79 13.49
N GLU A 123 15.50 -1.54 13.82
CA GLU A 123 16.25 -0.72 14.78
C GLU A 123 16.19 -1.35 16.17
N PHE A 124 15.03 -1.80 16.65
CA PHE A 124 14.89 -2.49 17.93
C PHE A 124 15.71 -3.77 17.98
N LYS A 125 15.75 -4.57 16.90
CA LYS A 125 16.61 -5.76 16.82
C LYS A 125 18.08 -5.41 16.97
N ARG A 126 18.54 -4.34 16.30
CA ARG A 126 19.93 -3.87 16.41
C ARG A 126 20.27 -3.41 17.83
N LEU A 127 19.36 -2.66 18.46
CA LEU A 127 19.49 -2.22 19.84
C LEU A 127 19.51 -3.41 20.81
N SER A 128 18.62 -4.38 20.66
CA SER A 128 18.55 -5.62 21.42
C SER A 128 19.91 -6.38 21.35
N ASN A 129 20.45 -6.52 20.15
CA ASN A 129 21.75 -7.17 19.95
C ASN A 129 22.88 -6.39 20.66
N ALA A 130 22.89 -5.07 20.60
CA ALA A 130 23.91 -4.24 21.24
C ALA A 130 23.84 -4.29 22.78
N LEU A 131 22.63 -4.46 23.33
CA LEU A 131 22.40 -4.58 24.77
C LEU A 131 22.53 -6.02 25.28
N GLY A 132 22.67 -7.02 24.39
CA GLY A 132 22.72 -8.44 24.75
C GLY A 132 21.42 -8.98 25.33
N THR A 133 20.26 -8.40 24.97
CA THR A 133 18.95 -8.85 25.47
C THR A 133 18.42 -10.04 24.70
N ASN A 134 17.49 -10.80 25.29
CA ASN A 134 16.78 -11.86 24.60
C ASN A 134 15.73 -11.22 23.65
N TRP A 135 15.96 -11.35 22.36
CA TRP A 135 15.08 -10.78 21.34
C TRP A 135 13.72 -11.44 21.27
N GLU A 136 13.65 -12.75 21.43
CA GLU A 136 12.44 -13.55 21.39
C GLU A 136 11.51 -13.15 22.54
N ASP A 137 12.04 -13.03 23.75
CA ASP A 137 11.27 -12.58 24.93
C ASP A 137 10.82 -11.12 24.77
N ALA A 138 11.68 -10.25 24.26
CA ALA A 138 11.34 -8.84 24.00
C ALA A 138 10.19 -8.73 22.99
N MET A 139 10.25 -9.48 21.88
CA MET A 139 9.21 -9.46 20.86
C MET A 139 7.91 -10.11 21.34
N HIS A 140 7.99 -11.19 22.13
CA HIS A 140 6.83 -11.80 22.74
C HIS A 140 6.11 -10.82 23.67
N GLY A 141 6.84 -10.15 24.55
CA GLY A 141 6.28 -9.15 25.45
C GLY A 141 5.71 -7.94 24.71
N PHE A 142 6.41 -7.46 23.67
CA PHE A 142 5.96 -6.33 22.84
C PHE A 142 4.69 -6.66 22.04
N ALA A 143 4.64 -7.82 21.41
CA ALA A 143 3.49 -8.25 20.60
C ALA A 143 2.27 -8.66 21.43
N ALA A 144 2.46 -8.98 22.72
CA ALA A 144 1.35 -9.28 23.65
C ALA A 144 0.39 -8.10 23.85
N ASP A 145 0.83 -6.85 23.56
CA ASP A 145 -0.07 -5.71 23.44
C ASP A 145 -0.80 -5.78 22.09
N GLY A 146 -2.06 -6.20 22.08
CA GLY A 146 -2.87 -6.36 20.87
C GLY A 146 -2.99 -5.10 20.00
N ARG A 147 -2.64 -3.91 20.51
CA ARG A 147 -2.61 -2.65 19.73
C ARG A 147 -1.45 -2.62 18.74
N VAL A 148 -0.40 -3.40 18.97
CA VAL A 148 0.77 -3.49 18.06
C VAL A 148 0.41 -4.20 16.75
N GLY A 149 -0.41 -5.25 16.83
CA GLY A 149 -0.77 -6.13 15.71
C GLY A 149 0.40 -7.01 15.25
N ASP A 150 0.11 -8.21 14.78
CA ASP A 150 1.11 -9.28 14.57
C ASP A 150 1.89 -9.18 13.26
N SER A 151 1.41 -8.39 12.28
CA SER A 151 2.05 -8.33 10.98
C SER A 151 3.33 -7.48 10.98
N HIS A 152 4.32 -7.89 10.16
CA HIS A 152 5.55 -7.12 9.90
C HIS A 152 6.45 -6.91 11.14
N LEU A 153 6.47 -7.88 12.04
CA LEU A 153 7.29 -7.87 13.27
C LEU A 153 8.55 -8.74 13.19
N HIS A 154 8.67 -9.61 12.18
CA HIS A 154 9.79 -10.56 12.09
C HIS A 154 11.08 -9.89 11.58
N VAL A 155 12.19 -10.16 12.28
CA VAL A 155 13.55 -9.80 11.87
C VAL A 155 14.47 -10.98 12.12
N PRO A 156 15.09 -11.58 11.08
CA PRO A 156 14.91 -11.24 9.66
C PRO A 156 13.48 -11.45 9.17
N GLY A 157 13.16 -10.82 8.06
CA GLY A 157 11.86 -10.97 7.40
C GLY A 157 11.62 -12.41 6.93
N PRO A 158 10.39 -12.73 6.44
CA PRO A 158 10.05 -14.08 5.99
C PRO A 158 10.86 -14.56 4.76
N ASP A 159 11.62 -13.69 4.12
CA ASP A 159 12.58 -13.98 3.05
C ASP A 159 14.02 -14.20 3.56
N GLY A 160 14.21 -14.17 4.89
CA GLY A 160 15.50 -14.30 5.56
C GLY A 160 16.36 -13.03 5.53
N LYS A 161 15.84 -11.89 5.04
CA LYS A 161 16.59 -10.65 4.89
C LYS A 161 16.20 -9.61 5.94
N LEU A 162 17.11 -8.66 6.16
CA LEU A 162 16.84 -7.48 6.99
C LEU A 162 16.12 -6.41 6.18
N GLY A 163 15.31 -5.60 6.86
CA GLY A 163 14.55 -4.53 6.22
C GLY A 163 13.42 -5.03 5.32
N TYR A 164 13.06 -4.24 4.34
CA TYR A 164 12.08 -4.58 3.32
C TYR A 164 12.61 -4.28 1.92
N GLY A 165 12.25 -5.15 0.99
CA GLY A 165 12.57 -5.07 -0.42
C GLY A 165 11.35 -5.32 -1.29
N GLY A 166 11.56 -5.98 -2.43
CA GLY A 166 10.51 -6.28 -3.40
C GLY A 166 10.07 -5.06 -4.20
N THR A 167 8.94 -5.19 -4.87
CA THR A 167 8.45 -4.17 -5.81
C THR A 167 7.48 -3.16 -5.20
N CYS A 168 6.84 -3.47 -4.07
CA CYS A 168 5.74 -2.68 -3.52
C CYS A 168 6.21 -1.61 -2.54
N PHE A 169 6.81 -1.99 -1.40
CA PHE A 169 7.15 -1.05 -0.34
C PHE A 169 8.15 0.02 -0.76
N PRO A 170 9.31 -0.31 -1.37
CA PRO A 170 10.27 0.70 -1.80
C PRO A 170 9.66 1.71 -2.77
N LYS A 171 8.85 1.21 -3.71
CA LYS A 171 8.16 2.03 -4.69
C LYS A 171 7.17 3.00 -4.04
N ASP A 172 6.31 2.50 -3.15
CA ASP A 172 5.24 3.30 -2.55
C ASP A 172 5.79 4.30 -1.53
N VAL A 173 6.83 3.93 -0.78
CA VAL A 173 7.54 4.83 0.13
C VAL A 173 8.12 6.02 -0.63
N ASN A 174 8.92 5.76 -1.67
CA ASN A 174 9.54 6.83 -2.46
C ASN A 174 8.50 7.71 -3.17
N ALA A 175 7.43 7.11 -3.70
CA ALA A 175 6.35 7.87 -4.35
C ALA A 175 5.61 8.79 -3.37
N LEU A 176 5.32 8.33 -2.15
CA LEU A 176 4.64 9.15 -1.17
C LEU A 176 5.54 10.25 -0.60
N ILE A 177 6.84 9.98 -0.44
CA ILE A 177 7.84 11.02 -0.06
C ILE A 177 7.88 12.11 -1.14
N CYS A 178 7.95 11.73 -2.42
CA CYS A 178 7.95 12.66 -3.54
C CYS A 178 6.67 13.51 -3.54
N LEU A 179 5.50 12.87 -3.50
CA LEU A 179 4.22 13.57 -3.44
C LEU A 179 4.13 14.53 -2.24
N GLY A 180 4.58 14.11 -1.06
CA GLY A 180 4.58 14.96 0.14
C GLY A 180 5.37 16.25 -0.07
N LYS A 181 6.53 16.17 -0.72
CA LYS A 181 7.34 17.36 -1.10
C LYS A 181 6.61 18.24 -2.11
N GLU A 182 6.02 17.65 -3.14
CA GLU A 182 5.26 18.39 -4.18
C GLU A 182 4.07 19.16 -3.61
N VAL A 183 3.37 18.60 -2.62
CA VAL A 183 2.22 19.26 -1.97
C VAL A 183 2.59 20.10 -0.74
N GLY A 184 3.87 20.29 -0.45
CA GLY A 184 4.34 21.09 0.68
C GLY A 184 4.13 20.43 2.06
N THR A 185 3.97 19.11 2.12
CA THR A 185 3.80 18.35 3.37
C THR A 185 4.89 17.25 3.45
N PRO A 186 6.12 17.59 3.87
CA PRO A 186 7.22 16.63 3.95
C PRO A 186 6.91 15.42 4.84
N MET A 187 7.24 14.24 4.38
CA MET A 187 6.99 12.96 5.07
C MET A 187 8.21 12.53 5.90
N ASN A 188 8.60 13.36 6.90
CA ASN A 188 9.86 13.21 7.65
C ASN A 188 10.03 11.83 8.31
N THR A 189 9.01 11.30 8.97
CA THR A 189 9.05 9.96 9.59
C THR A 189 9.25 8.87 8.56
N LEU A 190 8.60 9.00 7.39
CA LEU A 190 8.73 8.03 6.30
C LEU A 190 10.12 8.10 5.66
N GLU A 191 10.68 9.30 5.50
CA GLU A 191 12.06 9.48 5.02
C GLU A 191 13.09 8.87 5.96
N ALA A 192 12.93 9.07 7.28
CA ALA A 192 13.79 8.45 8.29
C ALA A 192 13.71 6.92 8.22
N GLY A 193 12.50 6.36 8.18
CA GLY A 193 12.30 4.91 8.03
C GLY A 193 12.90 4.36 6.73
N TRP A 194 12.80 5.10 5.63
CA TRP A 194 13.46 4.72 4.37
C TRP A 194 14.98 4.69 4.49
N LYS A 195 15.57 5.69 5.14
CA LYS A 195 17.01 5.73 5.40
C LYS A 195 17.45 4.51 6.23
N THR A 196 16.74 4.20 7.31
CA THR A 196 16.99 3.01 8.13
C THR A 196 16.91 1.73 7.28
N ASN A 197 15.90 1.62 6.41
CA ASN A 197 15.78 0.47 5.53
C ASN A 197 17.00 0.28 4.62
N LEU A 198 17.49 1.36 4.00
CA LEU A 198 18.70 1.31 3.18
C LEU A 198 19.94 0.85 3.99
N GLU A 199 20.09 1.36 5.22
CA GLU A 199 21.20 0.98 6.09
C GLU A 199 21.20 -0.49 6.48
N VAL A 200 20.02 -1.07 6.77
CA VAL A 200 19.92 -2.47 7.20
C VAL A 200 20.01 -3.45 6.04
N THR A 201 19.44 -3.09 4.87
CA THR A 201 19.52 -3.94 3.66
C THR A 201 20.92 -4.03 3.08
N LEU A 202 21.78 -3.04 3.28
CA LEU A 202 23.19 -3.08 2.87
C LEU A 202 24.05 -3.99 3.75
N ARG A 203 23.55 -4.42 4.91
CA ARG A 203 24.26 -5.27 5.89
C ARG A 203 23.78 -6.72 5.90
N SER A 204 22.80 -7.05 5.04
CA SER A 204 22.21 -8.40 4.94
C SER A 204 22.88 -9.28 3.88
#